data_360404d8197fea6f8f684e07a9b5cc54
#
_entry.id   360404d8197fea6f8f684e07a9b5cc54
#
_cell.length_a   1.000
_cell.length_b   1.000
_cell.length_c   1.000
_cell.angle_alpha   90.00
_cell.angle_beta   90.00
_cell.angle_gamma   90.00
#
_symmetry.space_group_name_H-M   'P 1'
#
loop_
_entity.id
_entity.type
_entity.pdbx_description
1 polymer ?
#
loop_
_entity_poly.entity_id
_entity_poly.type
_entity_poly.pdbx_seq_one_letter_code
_entity_poly.pdbx_strand_id
1 'polypeptide(L)'
;MKRIFVSIHNSLLSAAIIRSLKSQGEFSIVGTVEDADIVLMEACYGAGASLDECLKKVKSLGPGCAVVLLCDENSAPEVARRVVQAKKDGLIDEFVYSSVSETYLTALLSAL
;
A
#
# COMPACT_ATOMS: atom_id res chain seq x y z
N MET A 1 8.54 -11.71 12.05
CA MET A 1 8.21 -10.28 11.95
C MET A 1 7.97 -9.95 10.48
N LYS A 2 6.85 -9.29 10.19
CA LYS A 2 6.51 -8.92 8.82
C LYS A 2 7.27 -7.66 8.41
N ARG A 3 7.89 -7.70 7.25
CA ARG A 3 8.65 -6.57 6.71
C ARG A 3 7.76 -5.77 5.78
N ILE A 4 7.62 -4.47 6.05
CA ILE A 4 6.72 -3.58 5.30
C ILE A 4 7.51 -2.45 4.66
N PHE A 5 7.30 -2.25 3.37
CA PHE A 5 7.76 -1.07 2.66
C PHE A 5 6.59 -0.10 2.52
N VAL A 6 6.75 1.12 3.06
CA VAL A 6 5.71 2.15 3.04
C VAL A 6 6.09 3.23 2.03
N SER A 7 5.25 3.42 1.02
CA SER A 7 5.44 4.43 -0.02
C SER A 7 4.20 5.33 -0.07
N ILE A 8 4.18 6.35 0.76
CA ILE A 8 3.07 7.28 0.90
C ILE A 8 3.61 8.71 0.77
N HIS A 9 3.06 9.49 -0.16
CA HIS A 9 3.52 10.86 -0.42
C HIS A 9 3.18 11.84 0.67
N ASN A 10 2.01 11.69 1.30
CA ASN A 10 1.62 12.55 2.41
C ASN A 10 2.49 12.22 3.62
N SER A 11 3.42 13.11 3.97
CA SER A 11 4.39 12.86 5.01
C SER A 11 3.77 12.72 6.41
N LEU A 12 2.70 13.44 6.70
CA LEU A 12 2.00 13.33 7.99
C LEU A 12 1.30 11.98 8.11
N LEU A 13 0.62 11.55 7.04
CA LEU A 13 -0.05 10.25 7.00
C LEU A 13 0.97 9.12 7.07
N SER A 14 2.05 9.22 6.32
CA SER A 14 3.12 8.23 6.33
C SER A 14 3.73 8.08 7.73
N ALA A 15 4.04 9.19 8.38
CA ALA A 15 4.61 9.17 9.72
C ALA A 15 3.66 8.55 10.75
N ALA A 16 2.36 8.86 10.66
CA ALA A 16 1.35 8.31 11.55
C ALA A 16 1.23 6.78 11.38
N ILE A 17 1.19 6.32 10.14
CA ILE A 17 1.09 4.89 9.82
C ILE A 17 2.35 4.15 10.31
N ILE A 18 3.52 4.67 10.02
CA ILE A 18 4.78 4.05 10.43
C ILE A 18 4.85 3.95 11.96
N ARG A 19 4.45 5.01 12.66
CA ARG A 19 4.42 5.02 14.13
C ARG A 19 3.49 3.96 14.67
N SER A 20 2.29 3.84 14.09
CA SER A 20 1.32 2.83 14.47
C SER A 20 1.85 1.42 14.26
N LEU A 21 2.47 1.17 13.12
CA LEU A 21 3.04 -0.14 12.81
C LEU A 21 4.18 -0.51 13.77
N LYS A 22 5.05 0.44 14.06
CA LYS A 22 6.16 0.21 15.01
C LYS A 22 5.67 -0.09 16.43
N SER A 23 4.56 0.55 16.85
CA SER A 23 4.01 0.35 18.19
C SER A 23 3.43 -1.06 18.38
N GLN A 24 3.06 -1.75 17.32
CA GLN A 24 2.51 -3.11 17.39
C GLN A 24 3.56 -4.18 17.66
N GLY A 25 4.81 -3.91 17.34
CA GLY A 25 5.90 -4.87 17.53
C GLY A 25 5.93 -6.05 16.58
N GLU A 26 4.97 -6.14 15.65
CA GLU A 26 4.87 -7.24 14.68
C GLU A 26 5.51 -6.90 13.34
N PHE A 27 5.86 -5.63 13.13
CA PHE A 27 6.28 -5.15 11.82
C PHE A 27 7.68 -4.53 11.86
N SER A 28 8.41 -4.73 10.78
CA SER A 28 9.69 -4.08 10.55
C SER A 28 9.59 -3.23 9.30
N ILE A 29 9.95 -1.96 9.39
CA ILE A 29 9.91 -1.06 8.24
C ILE A 29 11.21 -1.22 7.45
N VAL A 30 11.08 -1.54 6.17
CA VAL A 30 12.23 -1.72 5.28
C VAL A 30 12.28 -0.62 4.22
N GLY A 31 13.44 -0.44 3.62
CA GLY A 31 13.69 0.65 2.66
C GLY A 31 13.52 0.30 1.20
N THR A 32 13.26 -0.97 0.89
CA THR A 32 13.12 -1.43 -0.51
C THR A 32 12.01 -2.44 -0.64
N VAL A 33 11.43 -2.51 -1.85
CA VAL A 33 10.40 -3.50 -2.18
C VAL A 33 10.96 -4.92 -2.12
N GLU A 34 12.19 -5.10 -2.55
CA GLU A 34 12.83 -6.42 -2.58
C GLU A 34 12.94 -7.06 -1.20
N ASP A 35 13.09 -6.24 -0.17
CA ASP A 35 13.20 -6.72 1.21
C ASP A 35 11.84 -6.84 1.91
N ALA A 36 10.75 -6.44 1.25
CA ALA A 36 9.44 -6.37 1.88
C ALA A 36 8.63 -7.64 1.71
N ASP A 37 7.88 -7.98 2.73
CA ASP A 37 6.82 -8.99 2.65
C ASP A 37 5.50 -8.35 2.24
N ILE A 38 5.32 -7.08 2.60
CA ILE A 38 4.13 -6.28 2.30
C ILE A 38 4.57 -4.93 1.77
N VAL A 39 3.93 -4.46 0.70
CA VAL A 39 4.11 -3.10 0.18
C VAL A 39 2.81 -2.33 0.42
N LEU A 40 2.89 -1.27 1.20
CA LEU A 40 1.79 -0.34 1.42
C LEU A 40 2.08 0.93 0.65
N MET A 41 1.27 1.23 -0.37
CA MET A 41 1.51 2.37 -1.24
C MET A 41 0.21 3.12 -1.53
N GLU A 42 0.33 4.40 -1.83
CA GLU A 42 -0.81 5.18 -2.29
C GLU A 42 -1.15 4.82 -3.73
N ALA A 43 -2.44 4.84 -4.03
CA ALA A 43 -2.93 4.83 -5.40
C ALA A 43 -2.61 6.19 -6.01
N CYS A 44 -1.42 6.34 -6.53
CA CYS A 44 -0.87 7.62 -6.93
C CYS A 44 -1.13 7.92 -8.39
N TYR A 45 -1.54 9.16 -8.66
CA TYR A 45 -1.71 9.68 -10.00
C TYR A 45 -0.83 10.89 -10.14
N GLY A 46 0.14 10.80 -10.87
CA GLY A 46 0.85 11.99 -11.13
C GLY A 46 1.91 11.79 -12.18
N ALA A 47 2.32 12.82 -12.84
CA ALA A 47 3.57 12.92 -13.58
C ALA A 47 3.84 11.74 -14.55
N GLY A 48 2.83 11.30 -15.29
CA GLY A 48 3.04 10.41 -16.42
C GLY A 48 3.15 8.92 -16.12
N ALA A 49 3.06 8.50 -14.87
CA ALA A 49 3.06 7.07 -14.55
C ALA A 49 1.63 6.59 -14.31
N SER A 50 1.22 5.52 -14.98
CA SER A 50 -0.06 4.90 -14.70
C SER A 50 0.04 4.03 -13.45
N LEU A 51 -1.09 3.82 -12.78
CA LEU A 51 -1.15 2.91 -11.65
C LEU A 51 -0.69 1.50 -12.03
N ASP A 52 -1.12 1.02 -13.19
CA ASP A 52 -0.77 -0.32 -13.68
C ASP A 52 0.74 -0.49 -13.85
N GLU A 53 1.41 0.54 -14.38
CA GLU A 53 2.87 0.50 -14.55
C GLU A 53 3.59 0.45 -13.20
N CYS A 54 3.13 1.24 -12.24
CA CYS A 54 3.68 1.22 -10.89
C CYS A 54 3.50 -0.15 -10.24
N LEU A 55 2.32 -0.76 -10.36
CA LEU A 55 2.03 -2.06 -9.79
C LEU A 55 2.86 -3.17 -10.45
N LYS A 56 3.01 -3.13 -11.76
CA LYS A 56 3.85 -4.10 -12.47
C LYS A 56 5.30 -3.99 -12.05
N LYS A 57 5.80 -2.77 -11.86
CA LYS A 57 7.16 -2.55 -11.37
C LYS A 57 7.34 -3.13 -9.97
N VAL A 58 6.39 -2.90 -9.07
CA VAL A 58 6.45 -3.43 -7.71
C VAL A 58 6.46 -4.96 -7.74
N LYS A 59 5.60 -5.58 -8.55
CA LYS A 59 5.57 -7.04 -8.67
C LYS A 59 6.84 -7.60 -9.28
N SER A 60 7.47 -6.87 -10.19
CA SER A 60 8.76 -7.26 -10.76
C SER A 60 9.88 -7.25 -9.73
N LEU A 61 9.90 -6.26 -8.84
CA LEU A 61 10.92 -6.12 -7.80
C LEU A 61 10.70 -7.09 -6.63
N GLY A 62 9.43 -7.34 -6.27
CA GLY A 62 9.07 -8.21 -5.15
C GLY A 62 7.93 -9.15 -5.53
N PRO A 63 8.18 -10.19 -6.33
CA PRO A 63 7.10 -11.05 -6.84
C PRO A 63 6.35 -11.80 -5.75
N GLY A 64 6.96 -12.00 -4.59
CA GLY A 64 6.30 -12.66 -3.46
C GLY A 64 5.67 -11.73 -2.45
N CYS A 65 5.72 -10.42 -2.63
CA CYS A 65 5.16 -9.48 -1.67
C CYS A 65 3.65 -9.30 -1.84
N ALA A 66 2.97 -9.03 -0.73
CA ALA A 66 1.57 -8.61 -0.75
C ALA A 66 1.53 -7.10 -1.00
N VAL A 67 0.64 -6.65 -1.87
CA VAL A 67 0.50 -5.23 -2.21
C VAL A 67 -0.82 -4.71 -1.68
N VAL A 68 -0.77 -3.65 -0.89
CA VAL A 68 -1.94 -2.97 -0.34
C VAL A 68 -1.94 -1.53 -0.84
N LEU A 69 -3.03 -1.10 -1.47
CA LEU A 69 -3.18 0.27 -1.94
C LEU A 69 -3.97 1.10 -0.94
N LEU A 70 -3.48 2.29 -0.65
CA LEU A 70 -4.17 3.29 0.14
C LEU A 70 -4.80 4.29 -0.81
N CYS A 71 -6.13 4.39 -0.79
CA CYS A 71 -6.88 5.24 -1.70
C CYS A 71 -7.45 6.45 -0.98
N ASP A 72 -7.41 7.62 -1.62
CA ASP A 72 -8.09 8.81 -1.15
C ASP A 72 -9.56 8.73 -1.54
N GLU A 73 -10.47 8.90 -0.57
CA GLU A 73 -11.91 8.88 -0.81
C GLU A 73 -12.37 10.00 -1.73
N ASN A 74 -11.62 11.10 -1.77
CA ASN A 74 -11.92 12.24 -2.63
C ASN A 74 -11.34 12.10 -4.03
N SER A 75 -10.75 10.95 -4.33
CA SER A 75 -10.21 10.67 -5.65
C SER A 75 -11.30 10.60 -6.70
N ALA A 76 -10.94 10.87 -7.95
CA ALA A 76 -11.86 10.76 -9.07
C ALA A 76 -12.40 9.32 -9.20
N PRO A 77 -13.66 9.14 -9.67
CA PRO A 77 -14.23 7.80 -9.83
C PRO A 77 -13.43 6.86 -10.72
N GLU A 78 -12.70 7.40 -11.67
CA GLU A 78 -11.81 6.63 -12.55
C GLU A 78 -10.72 5.90 -11.77
N VAL A 79 -10.25 6.53 -10.73
CA VAL A 79 -9.25 6.03 -9.82
C VAL A 79 -9.77 4.79 -9.09
N ALA A 80 -10.95 4.91 -8.50
CA ALA A 80 -11.58 3.81 -7.80
C ALA A 80 -11.79 2.61 -8.73
N ARG A 81 -12.20 2.84 -9.97
CA ARG A 81 -12.37 1.76 -10.95
C ARG A 81 -11.07 1.04 -11.27
N ARG A 82 -9.97 1.80 -11.41
CA ARG A 82 -8.66 1.21 -11.69
C ARG A 82 -8.15 0.38 -10.52
N VAL A 83 -8.40 0.83 -9.30
CA VAL A 83 -8.02 0.09 -8.10
C VAL A 83 -8.79 -1.22 -8.00
N VAL A 84 -10.10 -1.19 -8.22
CA VAL A 84 -10.94 -2.39 -8.21
C VAL A 84 -10.49 -3.35 -9.31
N GLN A 85 -10.19 -2.84 -10.50
CA GLN A 85 -9.71 -3.66 -11.61
C GLN A 85 -8.36 -4.29 -11.29
N ALA A 86 -7.45 -3.55 -10.67
CA ALA A 86 -6.15 -4.07 -10.27
C ALA A 86 -6.30 -5.24 -9.28
N LYS A 87 -7.26 -5.17 -8.37
CA LYS A 87 -7.54 -6.26 -7.45
C LYS A 87 -8.06 -7.49 -8.20
N LYS A 88 -8.97 -7.30 -9.14
CA LYS A 88 -9.51 -8.40 -9.97
C LYS A 88 -8.43 -9.06 -10.80
N ASP A 89 -7.48 -8.28 -11.30
CA ASP A 89 -6.38 -8.76 -12.13
C ASP A 89 -5.25 -9.40 -11.32
N GLY A 90 -5.34 -9.36 -9.99
CA GLY A 90 -4.32 -9.94 -9.13
C GLY A 90 -3.06 -9.08 -8.97
N LEU A 91 -3.10 -7.82 -9.37
CA LEU A 91 -1.97 -6.91 -9.23
C LEU A 91 -1.82 -6.39 -7.81
N ILE A 92 -2.90 -6.37 -7.04
CA ILE A 92 -2.90 -6.01 -5.63
C ILE A 92 -3.64 -7.07 -4.81
N ASP A 93 -3.31 -7.17 -3.55
CA ASP A 93 -3.95 -8.12 -2.63
C ASP A 93 -5.12 -7.48 -1.91
N GLU A 94 -5.04 -6.18 -1.61
CA GLU A 94 -6.10 -5.47 -0.92
C GLU A 94 -5.99 -3.96 -1.19
N PHE A 95 -7.07 -3.23 -0.93
CA PHE A 95 -7.04 -1.77 -0.91
C PHE A 95 -7.88 -1.25 0.24
N VAL A 96 -7.54 -0.07 0.76
CA VAL A 96 -8.25 0.61 1.84
C VAL A 96 -8.32 2.10 1.54
N TYR A 97 -9.32 2.77 2.12
CA TYR A 97 -9.41 4.23 2.05
C TYR A 97 -8.55 4.87 3.14
N SER A 98 -8.00 6.03 2.83
CA SER A 98 -7.12 6.74 3.76
C SER A 98 -7.81 7.17 5.06
N SER A 99 -9.14 7.21 5.08
CA SER A 99 -9.93 7.55 6.26
C SER A 99 -10.12 6.39 7.24
N VAL A 100 -9.73 5.16 6.88
CA VAL A 100 -9.86 4.04 7.81
C VAL A 100 -9.00 4.26 9.05
N SER A 101 -9.42 3.68 10.17
CA SER A 101 -8.65 3.80 11.41
C SER A 101 -7.32 3.07 11.30
N GLU A 102 -6.33 3.55 12.05
CA GLU A 102 -5.03 2.90 12.13
C GLU A 102 -5.16 1.47 12.67
N THR A 103 -6.09 1.25 13.59
CA THR A 103 -6.38 -0.08 14.14
C THR A 103 -6.86 -1.03 13.05
N TYR A 104 -7.78 -0.59 12.19
CA TYR A 104 -8.26 -1.41 11.09
C TYR A 104 -7.15 -1.73 10.09
N LEU A 105 -6.36 -0.73 9.72
CA LEU A 105 -5.26 -0.91 8.79
C LEU A 105 -4.22 -1.90 9.33
N THR A 106 -3.86 -1.75 10.60
CA THR A 106 -2.91 -2.64 11.26
C THR A 106 -3.43 -4.07 11.31
N ALA A 107 -4.70 -4.25 11.63
CA ALA A 107 -5.32 -5.58 11.64
C ALA A 107 -5.31 -6.22 10.25
N LEU A 108 -5.61 -5.44 9.21
CA LEU A 108 -5.57 -5.91 7.84
C LEU A 108 -4.16 -6.38 7.45
N LEU A 109 -3.16 -5.58 7.77
CA LEU A 109 -1.76 -5.90 7.45
C LEU A 109 -1.28 -7.13 8.24
N SER A 110 -1.72 -7.30 9.47
CA SER A 110 -1.41 -8.49 10.27
C SER A 110 -1.97 -9.77 9.66
N ALA A 111 -3.09 -9.68 8.96
CA ALA A 111 -3.76 -10.83 8.37
C ALA A 111 -3.11 -11.30 7.05
N LEU A 112 -2.25 -10.51 6.48
CA LEU A 112 -1.59 -10.83 5.19
C LEU A 112 -0.40 -11.79 5.32
#